data_9add6ab66d1495bc745f4210abc9f83e
#
_entry.id   9add6ab66d1495bc745f4210abc9f83e
#
_cell.length_a   1.000
_cell.length_b   1.000
_cell.length_c   1.000
_cell.angle_alpha   90.00
_cell.angle_beta   90.00
_cell.angle_gamma   90.00
#
_symmetry.space_group_name_H-M   'P 1'
#
loop_
_entity.id
_entity.type
_entity.pdbx_description
1 polymer ?
#
loop_
_entity_poly.entity_id
_entity_poly.type
_entity_poly.pdbx_seq_one_letter_code
_entity_poly.pdbx_strand_id
1 'polypeptide(L)'
;DRSLVSHFQQQPQQYTISVSANPSNGGRVTGGGTYNQDASCTVHATANSGYTFVNWTENGAQVSTNADYTFTVTGNRSLVAHFQQQQYTISVSADPSNGGNVTGGGTYDQNASCTVHATANNGYTFVNWTENGAQVSANADYTFTVTGNRRLVAHFQAQQQQYSISVTASPSNGGRD
;
A
#
# COMPACT_ATOMS: atom_id res chain seq x y z
N ASP A 1 27.67 62.29 -44.45
CA ASP A 1 27.21 62.00 -43.09
C ASP A 1 26.49 60.65 -43.09
N ARG A 2 27.14 59.65 -42.46
CA ARG A 2 26.51 58.32 -42.19
C ARG A 2 25.90 58.37 -40.80
N SER A 3 24.56 58.40 -40.71
CA SER A 3 23.84 58.21 -39.46
C SER A 3 23.89 56.75 -39.07
N LEU A 4 24.63 56.46 -38.02
CA LEU A 4 24.63 55.10 -37.36
C LEU A 4 23.41 55.04 -36.45
N VAL A 5 22.37 54.29 -36.84
CA VAL A 5 21.24 53.97 -35.98
C VAL A 5 21.57 52.69 -35.25
N SER A 6 21.83 52.80 -33.94
CA SER A 6 21.98 51.62 -33.07
C SER A 6 20.61 51.01 -32.77
N HIS A 7 20.39 49.77 -33.18
CA HIS A 7 19.19 49.01 -32.85
C HIS A 7 19.46 48.24 -31.55
N PHE A 8 18.87 48.67 -30.43
CA PHE A 8 18.85 47.90 -29.18
C PHE A 8 17.72 46.92 -29.28
N GLN A 9 18.03 45.61 -29.30
CA GLN A 9 17.04 44.57 -29.09
C GLN A 9 16.87 44.39 -27.58
N GLN A 10 15.66 44.59 -27.09
CA GLN A 10 15.30 44.26 -25.71
C GLN A 10 15.30 42.74 -25.59
N GLN A 11 16.13 42.19 -24.69
CA GLN A 11 16.09 40.77 -24.38
C GLN A 11 14.75 40.46 -23.71
N PRO A 12 14.06 39.35 -24.10
CA PRO A 12 12.80 38.97 -23.47
C PRO A 12 13.05 38.68 -22.01
N GLN A 13 12.19 39.20 -21.14
CA GLN A 13 12.23 38.91 -19.71
C GLN A 13 11.95 37.44 -19.50
N GLN A 14 12.75 36.79 -18.64
CA GLN A 14 12.66 35.35 -18.37
C GLN A 14 12.34 35.08 -16.89
N TYR A 15 11.60 34.03 -16.66
CA TYR A 15 11.21 33.57 -15.34
C TYR A 15 11.54 32.09 -15.17
N THR A 16 11.82 31.70 -13.92
CA THR A 16 12.12 30.32 -13.55
C THR A 16 10.89 29.65 -12.93
N ILE A 17 10.53 28.49 -13.47
CA ILE A 17 9.50 27.59 -12.95
C ILE A 17 10.21 26.42 -12.28
N SER A 18 10.10 26.32 -10.96
CA SER A 18 10.63 25.21 -10.18
C SER A 18 9.51 24.21 -9.88
N VAL A 19 9.81 22.93 -10.00
CA VAL A 19 8.86 21.83 -9.70
C VAL A 19 9.50 20.83 -8.75
N SER A 20 8.73 20.33 -7.81
CA SER A 20 9.15 19.30 -6.87
C SER A 20 8.00 18.34 -6.54
N ALA A 21 8.35 17.12 -6.07
CA ALA A 21 7.41 16.11 -5.64
C ALA A 21 7.39 16.00 -4.11
N ASN A 22 6.21 15.82 -3.53
CA ASN A 22 6.02 15.57 -2.11
C ASN A 22 5.03 14.40 -1.89
N PRO A 23 5.47 13.26 -1.28
CA PRO A 23 6.87 12.94 -0.94
C PRO A 23 7.74 12.77 -2.20
N SER A 24 9.05 12.93 -2.08
CA SER A 24 9.99 12.89 -3.22
C SER A 24 9.99 11.54 -3.97
N ASN A 25 9.64 10.45 -3.28
CA ASN A 25 9.47 9.11 -3.84
C ASN A 25 8.04 8.84 -4.35
N GLY A 26 7.11 9.80 -4.19
CA GLY A 26 5.70 9.63 -4.58
C GLY A 26 5.47 9.69 -6.08
N GLY A 27 6.35 10.37 -6.81
CA GLY A 27 6.19 10.50 -8.26
C GLY A 27 7.32 11.28 -8.90
N ARG A 28 7.23 11.38 -10.23
CA ARG A 28 8.13 12.18 -11.06
C ARG A 28 7.41 13.43 -11.53
N VAL A 29 8.15 14.55 -11.54
CA VAL A 29 7.66 15.84 -12.04
C VAL A 29 8.58 16.37 -13.14
N THR A 30 8.01 17.02 -14.14
CA THR A 30 8.72 17.63 -15.27
C THR A 30 8.08 18.96 -15.66
N GLY A 31 8.69 19.70 -16.60
CA GLY A 31 8.19 20.98 -17.09
C GLY A 31 8.71 22.20 -16.34
N GLY A 32 9.60 21.99 -15.33
CA GLY A 32 10.37 23.09 -14.74
C GLY A 32 11.45 23.58 -15.69
N GLY A 33 11.88 24.83 -15.53
CA GLY A 33 12.91 25.46 -16.36
C GLY A 33 12.78 26.97 -16.45
N THR A 34 13.49 27.58 -17.41
CA THR A 34 13.44 29.00 -17.68
C THR A 34 12.57 29.28 -18.91
N TYR A 35 11.63 30.18 -18.77
CA TYR A 35 10.64 30.52 -19.78
C TYR A 35 10.61 32.01 -20.00
N ASN A 36 10.33 32.44 -21.25
CA ASN A 36 10.09 33.84 -21.53
C ASN A 36 8.76 34.29 -20.90
N GLN A 37 8.68 35.57 -20.58
CA GLN A 37 7.41 36.19 -20.18
C GLN A 37 6.34 35.89 -21.23
N ASP A 38 5.12 35.64 -20.74
CA ASP A 38 3.92 35.32 -21.53
C ASP A 38 3.98 33.97 -22.31
N ALA A 39 5.06 33.19 -22.15
CA ALA A 39 5.12 31.85 -22.70
C ALA A 39 4.13 30.91 -21.97
N SER A 40 3.64 29.90 -22.69
CA SER A 40 2.88 28.80 -22.09
C SER A 40 3.83 27.77 -21.46
N CYS A 41 3.60 27.42 -20.23
CA CYS A 41 4.32 26.35 -19.50
C CYS A 41 3.33 25.28 -19.10
N THR A 42 3.69 24.01 -19.34
CA THR A 42 2.96 22.85 -18.82
C THR A 42 3.90 22.06 -17.91
N VAL A 43 3.48 21.87 -16.65
CA VAL A 43 4.15 20.97 -15.69
C VAL A 43 3.38 19.66 -15.64
N HIS A 44 4.12 18.56 -15.50
CA HIS A 44 3.59 17.21 -15.51
C HIS A 44 3.94 16.48 -14.22
N ALA A 45 2.98 15.77 -13.65
CA ALA A 45 3.16 14.89 -12.48
C ALA A 45 2.76 13.46 -12.85
N THR A 46 3.67 12.51 -12.63
CA THR A 46 3.42 11.08 -12.85
C THR A 46 3.66 10.34 -11.54
N ALA A 47 2.62 9.72 -10.98
CA ALA A 47 2.73 8.96 -9.75
C ALA A 47 3.57 7.69 -9.96
N ASN A 48 4.42 7.38 -8.99
CA ASN A 48 5.12 6.10 -8.92
C ASN A 48 4.17 4.99 -8.48
N SER A 49 4.59 3.73 -8.67
CA SER A 49 3.83 2.57 -8.19
C SER A 49 3.54 2.67 -6.69
N GLY A 50 2.28 2.48 -6.30
CA GLY A 50 1.82 2.62 -4.92
C GLY A 50 1.43 4.02 -4.50
N TYR A 51 1.45 4.99 -5.41
CA TYR A 51 1.04 6.36 -5.16
C TYR A 51 -0.04 6.81 -6.13
N THR A 52 -0.78 7.85 -5.74
CA THR A 52 -1.70 8.59 -6.60
C THR A 52 -1.35 10.07 -6.53
N PHE A 53 -1.44 10.76 -7.67
CA PHE A 53 -1.33 12.21 -7.70
C PHE A 53 -2.57 12.83 -7.04
N VAL A 54 -2.35 13.87 -6.21
CA VAL A 54 -3.42 14.57 -5.51
C VAL A 54 -3.65 15.94 -6.14
N ASN A 55 -2.65 16.80 -6.11
CA ASN A 55 -2.75 18.17 -6.63
C ASN A 55 -1.37 18.82 -6.81
N TRP A 56 -1.38 19.96 -7.50
CA TRP A 56 -0.30 20.94 -7.48
C TRP A 56 -0.61 22.03 -6.47
N THR A 57 0.40 22.46 -5.72
CA THR A 57 0.32 23.62 -4.82
C THR A 57 1.42 24.64 -5.13
N GLU A 58 1.17 25.91 -4.78
CA GLU A 58 2.13 26.98 -4.77
C GLU A 58 1.97 27.76 -3.45
N ASN A 59 3.05 27.99 -2.72
CA ASN A 59 3.02 28.63 -1.38
C ASN A 59 1.99 27.97 -0.42
N GLY A 60 1.78 26.65 -0.54
CA GLY A 60 0.82 25.90 0.25
C GLY A 60 -0.64 25.96 -0.24
N ALA A 61 -0.96 26.82 -1.22
CA ALA A 61 -2.30 26.90 -1.81
C ALA A 61 -2.42 26.00 -3.04
N GLN A 62 -3.57 25.29 -3.18
CA GLN A 62 -3.84 24.48 -4.35
C GLN A 62 -4.01 25.33 -5.60
N VAL A 63 -3.31 24.98 -6.67
CA VAL A 63 -3.39 25.67 -7.98
C VAL A 63 -3.98 24.77 -9.08
N SER A 64 -3.87 23.45 -8.96
CA SER A 64 -4.48 22.51 -9.92
C SER A 64 -4.67 21.11 -9.30
N THR A 65 -5.74 20.42 -9.71
CA THR A 65 -5.95 18.98 -9.46
C THR A 65 -5.62 18.12 -10.68
N ASN A 66 -5.29 18.75 -11.82
CA ASN A 66 -4.86 18.03 -13.01
C ASN A 66 -3.37 17.75 -12.93
N ALA A 67 -2.97 16.52 -13.21
CA ALA A 67 -1.58 16.11 -13.24
C ALA A 67 -0.76 16.91 -14.27
N ASP A 68 -1.39 17.24 -15.40
CA ASP A 68 -0.88 18.16 -16.42
C ASP A 68 -1.49 19.55 -16.17
N TYR A 69 -0.66 20.46 -15.68
CA TYR A 69 -1.10 21.82 -15.35
C TYR A 69 -0.42 22.83 -16.27
N THR A 70 -1.22 23.52 -17.11
CA THR A 70 -0.76 24.53 -18.06
C THR A 70 -1.13 25.92 -17.58
N PHE A 71 -0.20 26.85 -17.67
CA PHE A 71 -0.39 28.26 -17.31
C PHE A 71 0.50 29.20 -18.13
N THR A 72 0.13 30.47 -18.17
CA THR A 72 0.97 31.53 -18.78
C THR A 72 2.00 32.01 -17.76
N VAL A 73 3.26 32.12 -18.17
CA VAL A 73 4.38 32.52 -17.33
C VAL A 73 4.42 34.05 -17.19
N THR A 74 4.05 34.56 -16.02
CA THR A 74 4.04 35.97 -15.65
C THR A 74 5.03 36.33 -14.54
N GLY A 75 5.72 35.32 -13.97
CA GLY A 75 6.67 35.48 -12.88
C GLY A 75 7.35 34.17 -12.52
N ASN A 76 8.30 34.19 -11.58
CA ASN A 76 8.89 32.99 -11.00
C ASN A 76 7.84 32.22 -10.21
N ARG A 77 7.82 30.89 -10.35
CA ARG A 77 6.90 30.01 -9.63
C ARG A 77 7.62 28.84 -9.02
N SER A 78 7.14 28.40 -7.86
CA SER A 78 7.59 27.17 -7.20
C SER A 78 6.39 26.27 -6.94
N LEU A 79 6.28 25.20 -7.72
CA LEU A 79 5.14 24.29 -7.71
C LEU A 79 5.53 22.96 -7.05
N VAL A 80 4.67 22.46 -6.17
CA VAL A 80 4.83 21.17 -5.51
C VAL A 80 3.70 20.24 -5.93
N ALA A 81 4.07 19.11 -6.53
CA ALA A 81 3.14 18.00 -6.79
C ALA A 81 3.00 17.15 -5.55
N HIS A 82 1.78 17.00 -5.05
CA HIS A 82 1.48 16.12 -3.92
C HIS A 82 1.02 14.76 -4.40
N PHE A 83 1.58 13.72 -3.76
CA PHE A 83 1.23 12.32 -4.00
C PHE A 83 0.82 11.67 -2.69
N GLN A 84 -0.18 10.81 -2.76
CA GLN A 84 -0.67 10.03 -1.63
C GLN A 84 -0.35 8.55 -1.85
N GLN A 85 0.18 7.89 -0.82
CA GLN A 85 0.44 6.46 -0.85
C GLN A 85 -0.87 5.68 -0.78
N GLN A 86 -1.04 4.67 -1.65
CA GLN A 86 -2.18 3.77 -1.62
C GLN A 86 -2.04 2.78 -0.49
N GLN A 87 -3.14 2.56 0.24
CA GLN A 87 -3.21 1.62 1.35
C GLN A 87 -4.33 0.61 1.15
N TYR A 88 -4.12 -0.60 1.67
CA TYR A 88 -5.09 -1.69 1.62
C TYR A 88 -5.28 -2.31 3.00
N THR A 89 -6.47 -2.84 3.23
CA THR A 89 -6.84 -3.51 4.48
C THR A 89 -6.73 -5.01 4.33
N ILE A 90 -6.01 -5.64 5.24
CA ILE A 90 -5.92 -7.09 5.41
C ILE A 90 -6.77 -7.46 6.62
N SER A 91 -7.85 -8.20 6.40
CA SER A 91 -8.72 -8.72 7.47
C SER A 91 -8.39 -10.18 7.70
N VAL A 92 -8.30 -10.58 8.96
CA VAL A 92 -8.04 -11.97 9.37
C VAL A 92 -9.11 -12.45 10.33
N SER A 93 -9.51 -13.70 10.24
CA SER A 93 -10.46 -14.36 11.15
C SER A 93 -10.12 -15.82 11.34
N ALA A 94 -10.58 -16.41 12.47
CA ALA A 94 -10.42 -17.81 12.78
C ALA A 94 -11.74 -18.56 12.55
N ASP A 95 -11.66 -19.79 12.01
CA ASP A 95 -12.80 -20.68 11.84
C ASP A 95 -12.42 -22.10 12.31
N PRO A 96 -13.08 -22.63 13.38
CA PRO A 96 -14.03 -21.93 14.25
C PRO A 96 -13.35 -20.83 15.08
N SER A 97 -14.11 -19.83 15.53
CA SER A 97 -13.58 -18.67 16.24
C SER A 97 -12.84 -19.01 17.54
N ASN A 98 -13.17 -20.14 18.16
CA ASN A 98 -12.50 -20.67 19.34
C ASN A 98 -11.34 -21.64 19.00
N GLY A 99 -11.09 -21.91 17.71
CA GLY A 99 -10.06 -22.85 17.25
C GLY A 99 -8.64 -22.30 17.40
N GLY A 100 -8.46 -21.00 17.39
CA GLY A 100 -7.15 -20.38 17.48
C GLY A 100 -7.18 -18.86 17.54
N ASN A 101 -6.01 -18.29 17.71
CA ASN A 101 -5.78 -16.85 17.62
C ASN A 101 -5.13 -16.50 16.28
N VAL A 102 -5.53 -15.37 15.67
CA VAL A 102 -4.97 -14.86 14.42
C VAL A 102 -4.52 -13.42 14.58
N THR A 103 -3.39 -13.09 13.99
CA THR A 103 -2.80 -11.74 14.01
C THR A 103 -2.24 -11.35 12.64
N GLY A 104 -1.78 -10.11 12.49
CA GLY A 104 -1.22 -9.60 11.24
C GLY A 104 -2.24 -8.94 10.31
N GLY A 105 -3.52 -8.83 10.75
CA GLY A 105 -4.48 -7.96 10.08
C GLY A 105 -4.20 -6.48 10.34
N GLY A 106 -4.66 -5.60 9.45
CA GLY A 106 -4.45 -4.14 9.56
C GLY A 106 -4.43 -3.44 8.22
N THR A 107 -4.00 -2.18 8.25
CA THR A 107 -3.81 -1.36 7.06
C THR A 107 -2.34 -1.36 6.67
N TYR A 108 -2.07 -1.62 5.40
CA TYR A 108 -0.72 -1.73 4.84
C TYR A 108 -0.61 -0.89 3.58
N ASP A 109 0.56 -0.33 3.36
CA ASP A 109 0.87 0.36 2.11
C ASP A 109 0.91 -0.63 0.94
N GLN A 110 0.54 -0.18 -0.24
CA GLN A 110 0.70 -0.97 -1.46
C GLN A 110 2.16 -1.40 -1.63
N ASN A 111 2.36 -2.65 -2.03
CA ASN A 111 3.64 -3.33 -2.17
C ASN A 111 4.39 -3.59 -0.84
N ALA A 112 3.80 -3.30 0.33
CA ALA A 112 4.35 -3.72 1.60
C ALA A 112 4.29 -5.25 1.76
N SER A 113 5.21 -5.81 2.55
CA SER A 113 5.15 -7.20 2.98
C SER A 113 4.23 -7.31 4.20
N CYS A 114 3.27 -8.23 4.14
CA CYS A 114 2.38 -8.57 5.26
C CYS A 114 2.58 -10.03 5.64
N THR A 115 2.71 -10.31 6.92
CA THR A 115 2.70 -11.67 7.47
C THR A 115 1.51 -11.82 8.41
N VAL A 116 0.64 -12.77 8.13
CA VAL A 116 -0.45 -13.18 9.02
C VAL A 116 -0.04 -14.44 9.76
N HIS A 117 -0.44 -14.52 11.04
CA HIS A 117 -0.06 -15.60 11.94
C HIS A 117 -1.32 -16.27 12.48
N ALA A 118 -1.30 -17.62 12.53
CA ALA A 118 -2.33 -18.43 13.15
C ALA A 118 -1.73 -19.31 14.25
N THR A 119 -2.28 -19.22 15.45
CA THR A 119 -1.87 -20.05 16.60
C THR A 119 -3.06 -20.85 17.09
N ALA A 120 -2.98 -22.19 17.00
CA ALA A 120 -4.06 -23.05 17.45
C ALA A 120 -4.20 -23.01 18.99
N ASN A 121 -5.43 -22.99 19.47
CA ASN A 121 -5.76 -23.19 20.88
C ASN A 121 -5.62 -24.68 21.30
N ASN A 122 -5.59 -24.92 22.62
CA ASN A 122 -5.56 -26.30 23.14
C ASN A 122 -6.71 -27.11 22.57
N GLY A 123 -6.40 -28.32 22.10
CA GLY A 123 -7.37 -29.25 21.50
C GLY A 123 -7.68 -28.93 20.01
N TYR A 124 -6.95 -28.02 19.39
CA TYR A 124 -7.07 -27.72 17.96
C TYR A 124 -5.72 -27.85 17.25
N THR A 125 -5.77 -27.99 15.95
CA THR A 125 -4.63 -27.90 15.03
C THR A 125 -4.97 -26.91 13.93
N PHE A 126 -3.99 -26.12 13.50
CA PHE A 126 -4.13 -25.26 12.30
C PHE A 126 -4.16 -26.16 11.06
N VAL A 127 -5.03 -25.83 10.11
CA VAL A 127 -5.18 -26.57 8.85
C VAL A 127 -4.62 -25.75 7.70
N ASN A 128 -5.19 -24.57 7.43
CA ASN A 128 -4.78 -23.71 6.34
C ASN A 128 -5.35 -22.30 6.47
N TRP A 129 -4.83 -21.40 5.63
CA TRP A 129 -5.44 -20.12 5.32
C TRP A 129 -6.22 -20.22 4.01
N THR A 130 -7.42 -19.63 3.99
CA THR A 130 -8.23 -19.50 2.77
C THR A 130 -8.58 -18.05 2.50
N GLU A 131 -8.85 -17.75 1.22
CA GLU A 131 -9.43 -16.49 0.75
C GLU A 131 -10.53 -16.83 -0.25
N ASN A 132 -11.72 -16.26 -0.07
CA ASN A 132 -12.91 -16.58 -0.89
C ASN A 132 -13.18 -18.09 -1.01
N GLY A 133 -12.88 -18.86 0.04
CA GLY A 133 -13.04 -20.31 0.09
C GLY A 133 -11.91 -21.12 -0.58
N ALA A 134 -10.95 -20.49 -1.24
CA ALA A 134 -9.80 -21.17 -1.83
C ALA A 134 -8.60 -21.14 -0.88
N GLN A 135 -7.87 -22.24 -0.79
CA GLN A 135 -6.64 -22.30 0.02
C GLN A 135 -5.55 -21.40 -0.60
N VAL A 136 -4.95 -20.55 0.26
CA VAL A 136 -3.83 -19.66 -0.13
C VAL A 136 -2.52 -20.04 0.58
N SER A 137 -2.58 -20.71 1.74
CA SER A 137 -1.39 -21.21 2.44
C SER A 137 -1.75 -22.37 3.37
N ALA A 138 -0.85 -23.36 3.48
CA ALA A 138 -0.86 -24.40 4.50
C ALA A 138 0.07 -24.08 5.68
N ASN A 139 0.84 -22.98 5.60
CA ASN A 139 1.72 -22.54 6.68
C ASN A 139 0.95 -21.61 7.62
N ALA A 140 1.11 -21.82 8.93
CA ALA A 140 0.49 -20.98 9.96
C ALA A 140 0.95 -19.52 9.86
N ASP A 141 2.23 -19.30 9.49
CA ASP A 141 2.79 -18.02 9.13
C ASP A 141 2.76 -17.88 7.60
N TYR A 142 1.92 -16.97 7.12
CA TYR A 142 1.75 -16.71 5.69
C TYR A 142 2.15 -15.29 5.34
N THR A 143 3.22 -15.15 4.56
CA THR A 143 3.75 -13.86 4.09
C THR A 143 3.41 -13.63 2.62
N PHE A 144 2.96 -12.42 2.29
CA PHE A 144 2.64 -12.02 0.93
C PHE A 144 2.86 -10.51 0.72
N THR A 145 2.96 -10.10 -0.55
CA THR A 145 2.99 -8.68 -0.93
C THR A 145 1.57 -8.14 -1.03
N VAL A 146 1.32 -6.99 -0.42
CA VAL A 146 0.00 -6.34 -0.41
C VAL A 146 -0.23 -5.60 -1.73
N THR A 147 -1.15 -6.12 -2.55
CA THR A 147 -1.54 -5.53 -3.84
C THR A 147 -3.01 -5.14 -3.90
N GLY A 148 -3.77 -5.38 -2.82
CA GLY A 148 -5.20 -5.10 -2.70
C GLY A 148 -5.73 -5.47 -1.32
N ASN A 149 -7.00 -5.14 -1.06
CA ASN A 149 -7.69 -5.59 0.14
C ASN A 149 -7.83 -7.11 0.12
N ARG A 150 -7.59 -7.75 1.27
CA ARG A 150 -7.70 -9.19 1.43
C ARG A 150 -8.51 -9.56 2.67
N ARG A 151 -9.23 -10.69 2.58
CA ARG A 151 -9.95 -11.27 3.72
C ARG A 151 -9.54 -12.73 3.84
N LEU A 152 -8.73 -13.01 4.86
CA LEU A 152 -8.14 -14.32 5.09
C LEU A 152 -8.83 -15.01 6.28
N VAL A 153 -9.10 -16.31 6.13
CA VAL A 153 -9.67 -17.15 7.19
C VAL A 153 -8.69 -18.27 7.52
N ALA A 154 -8.29 -18.34 8.78
CA ALA A 154 -7.50 -19.44 9.32
C ALA A 154 -8.45 -20.56 9.76
N HIS A 155 -8.32 -21.74 9.18
CA HIS A 155 -9.09 -22.91 9.56
C HIS A 155 -8.36 -23.72 10.60
N PHE A 156 -9.11 -24.12 11.62
CA PHE A 156 -8.64 -24.99 12.71
C PHE A 156 -9.53 -26.21 12.84
N GLN A 157 -8.91 -27.34 13.12
CA GLN A 157 -9.61 -28.60 13.33
C GLN A 157 -9.44 -29.07 14.79
N ALA A 158 -10.54 -29.49 15.44
CA ALA A 158 -10.50 -30.06 16.77
C ALA A 158 -9.73 -31.40 16.75
N GLN A 159 -8.83 -31.55 17.68
CA GLN A 159 -8.12 -32.81 17.89
C GLN A 159 -9.08 -33.85 18.53
N GLN A 160 -9.18 -35.00 17.92
CA GLN A 160 -9.92 -36.11 18.54
C GLN A 160 -9.11 -36.66 19.71
N GLN A 161 -9.63 -36.54 20.95
CA GLN A 161 -9.06 -37.25 22.09
C GLN A 161 -9.35 -38.71 21.93
N GLN A 162 -8.33 -39.53 21.73
CA GLN A 162 -8.44 -40.96 21.79
C GLN A 162 -8.25 -41.40 23.24
N TYR A 163 -9.29 -41.97 23.83
CA TYR A 163 -9.21 -42.63 25.14
C TYR A 163 -9.03 -44.12 24.92
N SER A 164 -7.97 -44.73 25.47
CA SER A 164 -7.83 -46.17 25.55
C SER A 164 -8.44 -46.66 26.86
N ILE A 165 -9.45 -47.51 26.76
CA ILE A 165 -10.05 -48.18 27.92
C ILE A 165 -9.39 -49.55 28.01
N SER A 166 -8.64 -49.80 29.08
CA SER A 166 -8.09 -51.12 29.41
C SER A 166 -9.07 -51.84 30.37
N VAL A 167 -9.65 -52.94 29.89
CA VAL A 167 -10.50 -53.79 30.72
C VAL A 167 -9.69 -55.02 31.11
N THR A 168 -9.42 -55.18 32.41
CA THR A 168 -8.81 -56.38 32.95
C THR A 168 -9.92 -57.31 33.56
N ALA A 169 -10.02 -58.52 33.04
CA ALA A 169 -10.89 -59.52 33.68
C ALA A 169 -10.23 -60.01 34.98
N SER A 170 -10.93 -59.85 36.09
CA SER A 170 -10.51 -60.50 37.34
C SER A 170 -10.92 -61.99 37.27
N PRO A 171 -9.99 -62.91 37.48
CA PRO A 171 -10.37 -64.32 37.52
C PRO A 171 -11.35 -64.55 38.68
N SER A 172 -12.54 -65.02 38.35
CA SER A 172 -13.44 -65.54 39.40
C SER A 172 -12.82 -66.80 39.96
N ASN A 173 -12.29 -66.75 41.17
CA ASN A 173 -11.96 -67.99 41.96
C ASN A 173 -13.26 -68.72 42.25
N GLY A 174 -13.62 -69.67 41.39
CA GLY A 174 -14.60 -70.66 41.70
C GLY A 174 -14.03 -71.60 42.74
N GLY A 175 -14.32 -71.37 44.02
CA GLY A 175 -14.11 -72.36 45.07
C GLY A 175 -15.01 -73.52 44.73
N ARG A 176 -14.41 -74.67 44.62
CA ARG A 176 -15.11 -75.96 44.72
C ARG A 176 -14.94 -76.48 46.16
N ASP A 177 -16.04 -76.63 46.81
CA ASP A 177 -16.20 -77.56 47.92
C ASP A 177 -16.70 -78.88 47.39
#